data_e92814c47f2b0240133ddbabdfa72a80
#
_entry.id   e92814c47f2b0240133ddbabdfa72a80
#
_cell.length_a   1.000
_cell.length_b   1.000
_cell.length_c   1.000
_cell.angle_alpha   90.00
_cell.angle_beta   90.00
_cell.angle_gamma   90.00
#
_symmetry.space_group_name_H-M   'P 1'
#
loop_
_entity.id
_entity.type
_entity.pdbx_description
1 polymer ?
#
loop_
_entity_poly.entity_id
_entity_poly.type
_entity_poly.pdbx_seq_one_letter_code
_entity_poly.pdbx_strand_id
1 'polypeptide(L)'
;MGDAISSLLFQPPPPTYLHPSRHFWLNTALGGRIPAFFIERPNAQVTILFSHGNAEDLGMIYDWFNDLARVLRVNIMAYDYTGYGKSNGNPCEEKCYADIEAAYRYLLEVRRLQPEQIVLYGRSLGSGPSCYLAQKTAREGKSVGGVILQSPLLSAYRVAFNFRFTSK
;
A
#
# COMPACT_ATOMS: atom_id res chain seq x y z
N MET A 1 16.70 -18.73 5.38
CA MET A 1 17.31 -17.38 5.34
C MET A 1 16.26 -16.28 5.02
N GLY A 2 15.23 -16.55 4.23
CA GLY A 2 14.15 -15.60 3.92
C GLY A 2 13.36 -15.10 5.13
N ASP A 3 12.98 -15.98 6.05
CA ASP A 3 12.13 -15.62 7.19
C ASP A 3 12.80 -14.69 8.21
N ALA A 4 14.12 -14.82 8.42
CA ALA A 4 14.87 -13.96 9.34
C ALA A 4 15.06 -12.54 8.78
N ILE A 5 15.18 -12.39 7.47
CA ILE A 5 15.27 -11.08 6.80
C ILE A 5 13.87 -10.44 6.75
N SER A 6 12.83 -11.21 6.48
CA SER A 6 11.45 -10.73 6.48
C SER A 6 11.04 -10.21 7.86
N SER A 7 11.37 -10.91 8.95
CA SER A 7 11.05 -10.45 10.31
C SER A 7 11.79 -9.18 10.73
N LEU A 8 12.92 -8.89 10.12
CA LEU A 8 13.69 -7.64 10.33
C LEU A 8 13.11 -6.46 9.54
N LEU A 9 12.53 -6.73 8.38
CA LEU A 9 11.99 -5.72 7.48
C LEU A 9 10.55 -5.36 7.79
N PHE A 10 9.73 -6.37 8.12
CA PHE A 10 8.31 -6.18 8.37
C PHE A 10 8.05 -6.13 9.87
N GLN A 11 7.67 -4.98 10.37
CA GLN A 11 7.39 -4.74 11.79
C GLN A 11 5.97 -4.17 11.95
N PRO A 12 4.93 -5.00 11.79
CA PRO A 12 3.57 -4.55 11.93
C PRO A 12 3.32 -4.03 13.34
N PRO A 13 2.73 -2.82 13.49
CA PRO A 13 2.33 -2.31 14.79
C PRO A 13 1.10 -3.08 15.30
N PRO A 14 0.78 -2.97 16.61
CA PRO A 14 -0.52 -3.39 17.10
C PRO A 14 -1.63 -2.67 16.31
N PRO A 15 -2.73 -3.37 15.92
CA PRO A 15 -3.81 -2.77 15.15
C PRO A 15 -4.44 -1.56 15.84
N THR A 16 -4.55 -0.42 15.13
CA THR A 16 -5.12 0.84 15.66
C THR A 16 -6.48 1.16 15.06
N TYR A 17 -7.30 0.19 14.83
CA TYR A 17 -8.36 0.20 13.85
C TYR A 17 -9.53 1.13 14.04
N LEU A 18 -9.91 1.66 12.91
CA LEU A 18 -11.13 2.36 12.54
C LEU A 18 -12.42 1.61 12.92
N HIS A 19 -13.50 2.38 13.03
CA HIS A 19 -14.85 1.82 13.08
C HIS A 19 -15.07 0.82 11.93
N PRO A 20 -15.72 -0.33 12.15
CA PRO A 20 -15.91 -1.39 11.15
C PRO A 20 -16.53 -0.91 9.82
N SER A 21 -17.32 0.16 9.83
CA SER A 21 -17.95 0.72 8.63
C SER A 21 -16.99 1.51 7.71
N ARG A 22 -15.76 1.76 8.13
CA ARG A 22 -14.80 2.58 7.38
C ARG A 22 -13.82 1.78 6.54
N HIS A 23 -13.88 0.45 6.59
CA HIS A 23 -13.02 -0.42 5.78
C HIS A 23 -13.81 -1.59 5.21
N PHE A 24 -13.30 -2.13 4.11
CA PHE A 24 -13.79 -3.33 3.45
C PHE A 24 -12.63 -4.31 3.22
N TRP A 25 -12.93 -5.49 2.72
CA TRP A 25 -11.93 -6.54 2.58
C TRP A 25 -11.67 -6.87 1.11
N LEU A 26 -10.40 -7.09 0.78
CA LEU A 26 -9.93 -7.54 -0.52
C LEU A 26 -9.35 -8.95 -0.41
N ASN A 27 -9.62 -9.80 -1.39
CA ASN A 27 -8.97 -11.10 -1.52
C ASN A 27 -7.75 -10.97 -2.43
N THR A 28 -6.61 -11.48 -1.99
CA THR A 28 -5.37 -11.46 -2.76
C THR A 28 -5.19 -12.75 -3.56
N ALA A 29 -4.35 -12.73 -4.59
CA ALA A 29 -4.08 -13.89 -5.43
C ALA A 29 -3.36 -15.03 -4.68
N LEU A 30 -2.70 -14.72 -3.57
CA LEU A 30 -2.01 -15.70 -2.72
C LEU A 30 -2.89 -16.22 -1.56
N GLY A 31 -4.22 -16.07 -1.66
CA GLY A 31 -5.18 -16.56 -0.68
C GLY A 31 -5.27 -15.73 0.60
N GLY A 32 -4.60 -14.58 0.66
CA GLY A 32 -4.72 -13.62 1.75
C GLY A 32 -6.00 -12.80 1.67
N ARG A 33 -6.39 -12.20 2.82
CA ARG A 33 -7.49 -11.26 2.91
C ARG A 33 -7.02 -10.03 3.65
N ILE A 34 -7.04 -8.90 2.97
CA ILE A 34 -6.51 -7.62 3.48
C ILE A 34 -7.61 -6.57 3.58
N PRO A 35 -7.58 -5.72 4.61
CA PRO A 35 -8.51 -4.61 4.72
C PRO A 35 -8.05 -3.42 3.87
N ALA A 36 -9.01 -2.63 3.41
CA ALA A 36 -8.78 -1.41 2.65
C ALA A 36 -9.86 -0.38 2.98
N PHE A 37 -9.56 0.90 2.76
CA PHE A 37 -10.56 1.95 2.71
C PHE A 37 -10.54 2.66 1.36
N PHE A 38 -11.66 3.25 1.01
CA PHE A 38 -11.79 4.12 -0.15
C PHE A 38 -12.50 5.42 0.24
N ILE A 39 -11.79 6.53 0.16
CA ILE A 39 -12.32 7.87 0.40
C ILE A 39 -12.70 8.47 -0.95
N GLU A 40 -13.99 8.62 -1.19
CA GLU A 40 -14.52 9.17 -2.43
C GLU A 40 -14.78 10.67 -2.29
N ARG A 41 -14.46 11.42 -3.34
CA ARG A 41 -14.75 12.85 -3.44
C ARG A 41 -15.55 13.16 -4.72
N PRO A 42 -16.57 14.00 -4.63
CA PRO A 42 -17.36 14.40 -5.80
C PRO A 42 -16.47 15.00 -6.90
N ASN A 43 -16.65 14.55 -8.13
CA ASN A 43 -15.94 15.04 -9.32
C ASN A 43 -14.41 14.85 -9.28
N ALA A 44 -13.87 13.99 -8.42
CA ALA A 44 -12.44 13.68 -8.42
C ALA A 44 -12.04 13.00 -9.74
N GLN A 45 -11.03 13.54 -10.40
CA GLN A 45 -10.47 12.99 -11.64
C GLN A 45 -9.29 12.05 -11.39
N VAL A 46 -8.70 12.11 -10.20
CA VAL A 46 -7.54 11.33 -9.82
C VAL A 46 -7.84 10.54 -8.57
N THR A 47 -7.35 9.32 -8.53
CA THR A 47 -7.37 8.43 -7.37
C THR A 47 -5.95 8.09 -6.94
N ILE A 48 -5.60 8.37 -5.70
CA ILE A 48 -4.33 7.95 -5.11
C ILE A 48 -4.50 6.55 -4.52
N LEU A 49 -3.67 5.61 -4.95
CA LEU A 49 -3.50 4.31 -4.32
C LEU A 49 -2.28 4.37 -3.41
N PHE A 50 -2.51 4.38 -2.11
CA PHE A 50 -1.47 4.55 -1.10
C PHE A 50 -1.01 3.23 -0.49
N SER A 51 0.31 3.04 -0.48
CA SER A 51 1.01 1.95 0.18
C SER A 51 1.79 2.51 1.36
N HIS A 52 1.41 2.11 2.58
CA HIS A 52 1.89 2.71 3.83
C HIS A 52 3.30 2.26 4.22
N GLY A 53 3.88 2.92 5.22
CA GLY A 53 5.19 2.60 5.78
C GLY A 53 5.17 1.38 6.71
N ASN A 54 6.36 0.95 7.14
CA ASN A 54 6.54 -0.29 7.89
C ASN A 54 5.80 -0.32 9.25
N ALA A 55 5.78 0.79 9.98
CA ALA A 55 5.16 0.87 11.31
C ALA A 55 3.79 1.56 11.28
N GLU A 56 3.00 1.33 10.25
CA GLU A 56 1.70 1.96 10.05
C GLU A 56 0.61 0.92 9.78
N ASP A 57 -0.63 1.32 10.04
CA ASP A 57 -1.84 0.63 9.62
C ASP A 57 -2.92 1.63 9.18
N LEU A 58 -4.01 1.13 8.64
CA LEU A 58 -5.10 1.97 8.15
C LEU A 58 -5.71 2.88 9.23
N GLY A 59 -5.73 2.45 10.49
CA GLY A 59 -6.24 3.24 11.60
C GLY A 59 -5.44 4.51 11.83
N MET A 60 -4.12 4.44 11.72
CA MET A 60 -3.21 5.56 11.94
C MET A 60 -3.29 6.63 10.84
N ILE A 61 -3.63 6.23 9.60
CA ILE A 61 -3.50 7.10 8.43
C ILE A 61 -4.83 7.68 7.94
N TYR A 62 -5.97 7.11 8.36
CA TYR A 62 -7.27 7.43 7.77
C TYR A 62 -7.65 8.89 7.87
N ASP A 63 -7.57 9.49 9.07
CA ASP A 63 -8.05 10.86 9.28
C ASP A 63 -7.20 11.87 8.49
N TRP A 64 -5.88 11.66 8.45
CA TRP A 64 -4.98 12.47 7.64
C TRP A 64 -5.31 12.38 6.14
N PHE A 65 -5.54 11.16 5.64
CA PHE A 65 -5.91 10.97 4.23
C PHE A 65 -7.31 11.49 3.90
N ASN A 66 -8.24 11.44 4.86
CA ASN A 66 -9.55 12.04 4.68
C ASN A 66 -9.46 13.57 4.49
N ASP A 67 -8.62 14.23 5.27
CA ASP A 67 -8.35 15.66 5.11
C ASP A 67 -7.60 15.96 3.81
N LEU A 68 -6.59 15.17 3.48
CA LEU A 68 -5.84 15.32 2.22
C LEU A 68 -6.76 15.17 0.99
N ALA A 69 -7.62 14.16 0.98
CA ALA A 69 -8.60 13.95 -0.08
C ALA A 69 -9.53 15.14 -0.27
N ARG A 70 -9.94 15.75 0.84
CA ARG A 70 -10.80 16.96 0.83
C ARG A 70 -10.07 18.17 0.25
N VAL A 71 -8.82 18.41 0.67
CA VAL A 71 -8.02 19.56 0.23
C VAL A 71 -7.63 19.45 -1.24
N LEU A 72 -7.17 18.27 -1.66
CA LEU A 72 -6.72 18.04 -3.03
C LEU A 72 -7.86 17.71 -4.01
N ARG A 73 -9.06 17.43 -3.51
CA ARG A 73 -10.23 16.99 -4.30
C ARG A 73 -9.93 15.72 -5.12
N VAL A 74 -9.23 14.76 -4.52
CA VAL A 74 -8.89 13.46 -5.11
C VAL A 74 -9.54 12.33 -4.31
N ASN A 75 -9.76 11.19 -4.96
CA ASN A 75 -10.07 9.97 -4.22
C ASN A 75 -8.79 9.40 -3.62
N ILE A 76 -8.91 8.71 -2.49
CA ILE A 76 -7.79 8.01 -1.88
C ILE A 76 -8.23 6.60 -1.48
N MET A 77 -7.44 5.63 -1.91
CA MET A 77 -7.52 4.26 -1.45
C MET A 77 -6.24 3.89 -0.73
N ALA A 78 -6.36 3.24 0.42
CA ALA A 78 -5.24 2.60 1.10
C ALA A 78 -5.65 1.20 1.56
N TYR A 79 -4.66 0.34 1.79
CA TYR A 79 -4.83 -1.04 2.21
C TYR A 79 -3.74 -1.42 3.21
N ASP A 80 -4.02 -2.37 4.09
CA ASP A 80 -2.98 -3.00 4.91
C ASP A 80 -2.37 -4.18 4.15
N TYR A 81 -1.10 -4.44 4.41
CA TYR A 81 -0.45 -5.64 3.87
C TYR A 81 -0.90 -6.90 4.63
N THR A 82 -0.73 -8.05 3.99
CA THR A 82 -0.83 -9.34 4.67
C THR A 82 0.05 -9.35 5.93
N GLY A 83 -0.57 -9.61 7.09
CA GLY A 83 0.09 -9.58 8.39
C GLY A 83 0.11 -8.21 9.09
N TYR A 84 -0.44 -7.16 8.47
CA TYR A 84 -0.61 -5.83 9.07
C TYR A 84 -2.06 -5.56 9.46
N GLY A 85 -2.25 -4.68 10.44
CA GLY A 85 -3.56 -4.31 10.91
C GLY A 85 -4.40 -5.51 11.32
N LYS A 86 -5.59 -5.66 10.71
CA LYS A 86 -6.48 -6.82 10.94
C LYS A 86 -6.25 -7.98 9.96
N SER A 87 -5.30 -7.87 9.04
CA SER A 87 -4.96 -8.95 8.13
C SER A 87 -4.19 -10.06 8.86
N ASN A 88 -4.49 -11.30 8.51
CA ASN A 88 -3.78 -12.46 9.03
C ASN A 88 -2.58 -12.84 8.15
N GLY A 89 -1.72 -13.68 8.70
CA GLY A 89 -0.55 -14.23 8.00
C GLY A 89 0.75 -13.49 8.31
N ASN A 90 1.82 -13.96 7.70
CA ASN A 90 3.14 -13.36 7.83
C ASN A 90 3.46 -12.53 6.59
N PRO A 91 3.91 -11.29 6.76
CA PRO A 91 4.28 -10.44 5.63
C PRO A 91 5.55 -10.93 4.94
N CYS A 92 5.58 -10.79 3.63
CA CYS A 92 6.78 -10.96 2.81
C CYS A 92 6.62 -10.14 1.53
N GLU A 93 7.70 -9.97 0.80
CA GLU A 93 7.74 -9.16 -0.42
C GLU A 93 6.71 -9.59 -1.46
N GLU A 94 6.62 -10.89 -1.75
CA GLU A 94 5.68 -11.45 -2.72
C GLU A 94 4.21 -11.17 -2.35
N LYS A 95 3.88 -11.25 -1.05
CA LYS A 95 2.54 -10.92 -0.57
C LYS A 95 2.24 -9.44 -0.68
N CYS A 96 3.19 -8.55 -0.39
CA CYS A 96 3.00 -7.12 -0.60
C CYS A 96 2.69 -6.78 -2.08
N TYR A 97 3.28 -7.53 -3.01
CA TYR A 97 2.96 -7.40 -4.44
C TYR A 97 1.55 -7.89 -4.76
N ALA A 98 1.14 -9.04 -4.22
CA ALA A 98 -0.21 -9.54 -4.38
C ALA A 98 -1.26 -8.63 -3.72
N ASP A 99 -0.90 -7.98 -2.62
CA ASP A 99 -1.77 -7.07 -1.88
C ASP A 99 -2.05 -5.78 -2.69
N ILE A 100 -1.01 -5.13 -3.24
CA ILE A 100 -1.21 -3.95 -4.09
C ILE A 100 -1.96 -4.29 -5.38
N GLU A 101 -1.72 -5.46 -5.97
CA GLU A 101 -2.46 -5.93 -7.14
C GLU A 101 -3.95 -6.11 -6.83
N ALA A 102 -4.29 -6.64 -5.66
CA ALA A 102 -5.68 -6.78 -5.24
C ALA A 102 -6.36 -5.41 -5.08
N ALA A 103 -5.66 -4.43 -4.50
CA ALA A 103 -6.15 -3.07 -4.37
C ALA A 103 -6.31 -2.39 -5.75
N TYR A 104 -5.34 -2.52 -6.61
CA TYR A 104 -5.39 -1.98 -7.98
C TYR A 104 -6.52 -2.60 -8.80
N ARG A 105 -6.67 -3.91 -8.75
CA ARG A 105 -7.78 -4.62 -9.42
C ARG A 105 -9.14 -4.12 -8.95
N TYR A 106 -9.31 -3.87 -7.65
CA TYR A 106 -10.55 -3.28 -7.12
C TYR A 106 -10.84 -1.91 -7.74
N LEU A 107 -9.83 -1.06 -7.92
CA LEU A 107 -10.00 0.24 -8.56
C LEU A 107 -10.45 0.10 -10.03
N LEU A 108 -9.87 -0.85 -10.77
CA LEU A 108 -10.24 -1.08 -12.18
C LEU A 108 -11.61 -1.75 -12.32
N GLU A 109 -11.87 -2.83 -11.58
CA GLU A 109 -13.04 -3.68 -11.80
C GLU A 109 -14.28 -3.20 -11.06
N VAL A 110 -14.14 -2.71 -9.84
CA VAL A 110 -15.27 -2.28 -9.00
C VAL A 110 -15.51 -0.78 -9.13
N ARG A 111 -14.44 0.04 -9.07
CA ARG A 111 -14.57 1.50 -9.20
C ARG A 111 -14.58 1.97 -10.66
N ARG A 112 -14.28 1.08 -11.62
CA ARG A 112 -14.29 1.34 -13.07
C ARG A 112 -13.35 2.47 -13.50
N LEU A 113 -12.26 2.65 -12.78
CA LEU A 113 -11.24 3.65 -13.10
C LEU A 113 -10.35 3.17 -14.25
N GLN A 114 -9.85 4.11 -15.03
CA GLN A 114 -8.79 3.83 -16.01
C GLN A 114 -7.42 3.92 -15.33
N PRO A 115 -6.41 3.16 -15.79
CA PRO A 115 -5.06 3.20 -15.22
C PRO A 115 -4.48 4.61 -15.07
N GLU A 116 -4.69 5.47 -16.06
CA GLU A 116 -4.18 6.84 -16.11
C GLU A 116 -4.79 7.76 -15.04
N GLN A 117 -5.93 7.37 -14.45
CA GLN A 117 -6.57 8.08 -13.36
C GLN A 117 -5.99 7.70 -11.98
N ILE A 118 -5.11 6.68 -11.92
CA ILE A 118 -4.56 6.14 -10.69
C ILE A 118 -3.12 6.61 -10.52
N VAL A 119 -2.84 7.28 -9.41
CA VAL A 119 -1.50 7.67 -8.98
C VAL A 119 -1.08 6.77 -7.82
N LEU A 120 0.01 6.06 -7.99
CA LEU A 120 0.58 5.24 -6.92
C LEU A 120 1.37 6.13 -5.96
N TYR A 121 1.12 5.97 -4.67
CA TYR A 121 1.87 6.70 -3.65
C TYR A 121 2.44 5.71 -2.63
N GLY A 122 3.76 5.56 -2.62
CA GLY A 122 4.48 4.68 -1.72
C GLY A 122 5.31 5.44 -0.70
N ARG A 123 5.12 5.15 0.59
CA ARG A 123 5.95 5.70 1.68
C ARG A 123 6.84 4.62 2.28
N SER A 124 8.16 4.86 2.33
CA SER A 124 9.14 3.95 2.91
C SER A 124 8.98 2.53 2.37
N LEU A 125 8.57 1.54 3.18
CA LEU A 125 8.27 0.17 2.76
C LEU A 125 7.32 0.13 1.54
N GLY A 126 6.31 0.99 1.52
CA GLY A 126 5.31 1.09 0.45
C GLY A 126 5.88 1.50 -0.91
N SER A 127 7.12 2.01 -0.97
CA SER A 127 7.78 2.29 -2.25
C SER A 127 8.04 1.02 -3.07
N GLY A 128 8.29 -0.11 -2.41
CA GLY A 128 8.51 -1.41 -3.07
C GLY A 128 7.31 -1.85 -3.91
N PRO A 129 6.15 -2.12 -3.30
CA PRO A 129 4.95 -2.50 -4.04
C PRO A 129 4.50 -1.44 -5.06
N SER A 130 4.66 -0.14 -4.77
CA SER A 130 4.33 0.92 -5.73
C SER A 130 5.21 0.88 -6.98
N CYS A 131 6.53 0.73 -6.83
CA CYS A 131 7.44 0.57 -7.96
C CYS A 131 7.19 -0.72 -8.76
N TYR A 132 6.94 -1.82 -8.04
CA TYR A 132 6.59 -3.09 -8.67
C TYR A 132 5.35 -2.96 -9.57
N LEU A 133 4.25 -2.40 -9.05
CA LEU A 133 3.02 -2.24 -9.81
C LEU A 133 3.20 -1.28 -10.99
N ALA A 134 3.90 -0.16 -10.80
CA ALA A 134 4.19 0.78 -11.87
C ALA A 134 4.97 0.10 -13.02
N GLN A 135 5.98 -0.69 -12.69
CA GLN A 135 6.75 -1.44 -13.69
C GLN A 135 5.90 -2.47 -14.40
N LYS A 136 5.08 -3.23 -13.66
CA LYS A 136 4.21 -4.26 -14.22
C LYS A 136 3.21 -3.65 -15.20
N THR A 137 2.48 -2.62 -14.80
CA THR A 137 1.47 -1.97 -15.64
C THR A 137 2.08 -1.32 -16.88
N ALA A 138 3.27 -0.73 -16.77
CA ALA A 138 4.00 -0.17 -17.91
C ALA A 138 4.40 -1.25 -18.92
N ARG A 139 4.86 -2.41 -18.46
CA ARG A 139 5.18 -3.56 -19.34
C ARG A 139 3.95 -4.13 -20.05
N GLU A 140 2.79 -4.03 -19.42
CA GLU A 140 1.50 -4.46 -20.00
C GLU A 140 0.88 -3.40 -20.92
N GLY A 141 1.56 -2.27 -21.14
CA GLY A 141 1.05 -1.15 -21.96
C GLY A 141 -0.13 -0.39 -21.32
N LYS A 142 -0.28 -0.47 -19.99
CA LYS A 142 -1.37 0.15 -19.22
C LYS A 142 -0.80 0.98 -18.07
N SER A 143 0.04 1.95 -18.42
CA SER A 143 0.71 2.78 -17.41
C SER A 143 -0.27 3.52 -16.52
N VAL A 144 0.03 3.56 -15.22
CA VAL A 144 -0.68 4.41 -14.26
C VAL A 144 -0.42 5.89 -14.51
N GLY A 145 -1.24 6.77 -13.95
CA GLY A 145 -1.16 8.21 -14.13
C GLY A 145 0.08 8.86 -13.53
N GLY A 146 0.70 8.22 -12.54
CA GLY A 146 1.92 8.70 -11.92
C GLY A 146 2.37 7.89 -10.72
N VAL A 147 3.58 8.17 -10.22
CA VAL A 147 4.15 7.55 -9.04
C VAL A 147 4.74 8.61 -8.11
N ILE A 148 4.35 8.59 -6.85
CA ILE A 148 4.89 9.42 -5.77
C ILE A 148 5.62 8.52 -4.81
N LEU A 149 6.88 8.81 -4.54
CA LEU A 149 7.70 8.06 -3.59
C LEU A 149 8.18 8.99 -2.48
N GLN A 150 7.77 8.68 -1.25
CA GLN A 150 8.19 9.40 -0.05
C GLN A 150 9.18 8.54 0.75
N SER A 151 10.39 9.05 0.93
CA SER A 151 11.47 8.34 1.63
C SER A 151 11.65 6.90 1.13
N PRO A 152 11.85 6.69 -0.18
CA PRO A 152 11.83 5.35 -0.77
C PRO A 152 12.99 4.50 -0.29
N LEU A 153 12.74 3.18 -0.19
CA LEU A 153 13.78 2.22 0.08
C LEU A 153 14.52 1.87 -1.21
N LEU A 154 15.84 2.01 -1.21
CA LEU A 154 16.68 1.61 -2.35
C LEU A 154 16.74 0.09 -2.53
N SER A 155 16.71 -0.65 -1.45
CA SER A 155 16.52 -2.11 -1.42
C SER A 155 16.29 -2.56 0.03
N ALA A 156 15.52 -3.64 0.20
CA ALA A 156 15.35 -4.31 1.47
C ALA A 156 16.70 -4.77 2.08
N TYR A 157 17.62 -5.19 1.24
CA TYR A 157 18.98 -5.59 1.62
C TYR A 157 19.78 -4.43 2.25
N ARG A 158 19.73 -3.24 1.67
CA ARG A 158 20.46 -2.07 2.20
C ARG A 158 19.91 -1.60 3.53
N VAL A 159 18.60 -1.67 3.73
CA VAL A 159 17.97 -1.34 5.02
C VAL A 159 18.42 -2.32 6.10
N ALA A 160 18.39 -3.63 5.84
CA ALA A 160 18.82 -4.64 6.79
C ALA A 160 20.31 -4.53 7.16
N PHE A 161 21.18 -4.17 6.21
CA PHE A 161 22.60 -4.02 6.45
C PHE A 161 23.01 -2.68 7.07
N ASN A 162 22.36 -1.57 6.73
CA ASN A 162 22.68 -0.26 7.33
C ASN A 162 22.33 -0.17 8.81
N PHE A 163 21.31 -0.89 9.29
CA PHE A 163 21.00 -0.95 10.73
C PHE A 163 22.07 -1.69 11.55
N ARG A 164 22.89 -2.54 10.94
CA ARG A 164 23.99 -3.24 11.63
C ARG A 164 25.27 -2.40 11.80
N PHE A 165 25.44 -1.34 11.00
CA PHE A 165 26.65 -0.51 11.04
C PHE A 165 26.53 0.76 11.90
N THR A 166 25.35 1.09 12.39
CA THR A 166 25.14 2.29 13.23
C THR A 166 25.07 2.00 14.74
N SER A 167 25.27 0.75 15.16
CA SER A 167 25.46 0.41 16.58
C SER A 167 26.95 0.27 16.89
N LYS A 168 27.67 1.39 16.96
CA LYS A 168 28.89 1.56 17.71
C LYS A 168 28.80 2.84 18.54
#